data_8d480c5b366e9f94ff50606d73938003
#
_entry.id   8d480c5b366e9f94ff50606d73938003
#
_cell.length_a   1.000
_cell.length_b   1.000
_cell.length_c   1.000
_cell.angle_alpha   90.00
_cell.angle_beta   90.00
_cell.angle_gamma   90.00
#
_symmetry.space_group_name_H-M   'P 1'
#
loop_
_entity.id
_entity.type
_entity.pdbx_description
1 polymer ?
#
loop_
_entity_poly.entity_id
_entity_poly.type
_entity_poly.pdbx_seq_one_letter_code
_entity_poly.pdbx_strand_id
1 'polypeptide(L)'
;MLVVVVLVAMTAAGCSGGGTATAPTTEAPQPAGATPSPISVEVCARDAIGEIDSALGEKATVSTPTWVDHRYACRYGYADGSMEVSVKELSSWAETKAYFNAQGVALGRTRDLSGLGQGAFQTSDGSVVVRKDWKVLLVDSSGLPAQFGVPPTSSGDVAVTVADVILGCWAGD
;
A
#
# COMPACT_ATOMS: atom_id res chain seq x y z
N MET A 1 33.18 8.09 36.38
CA MET A 1 32.69 8.46 35.07
C MET A 1 31.63 7.41 34.68
N LEU A 2 30.36 7.77 34.91
CA LEU A 2 29.22 6.84 34.81
C LEU A 2 28.60 7.04 33.41
N VAL A 3 28.66 6.05 32.56
CA VAL A 3 28.02 6.08 31.20
C VAL A 3 26.59 5.58 31.37
N VAL A 4 25.62 6.49 31.24
CA VAL A 4 24.21 6.15 31.23
C VAL A 4 23.85 5.80 29.77
N VAL A 5 23.56 4.51 29.48
CA VAL A 5 23.04 4.07 28.20
C VAL A 5 21.52 4.26 28.24
N VAL A 6 21.01 5.22 27.47
CA VAL A 6 19.58 5.42 27.25
C VAL A 6 19.13 4.49 26.15
N LEU A 7 18.39 3.44 26.48
CA LEU A 7 17.67 2.60 25.51
C LEU A 7 16.42 3.37 25.04
N VAL A 8 16.43 3.82 23.79
CA VAL A 8 15.23 4.34 23.13
C VAL A 8 14.46 3.14 22.58
N ALA A 9 13.32 2.82 23.22
CA ALA A 9 12.37 1.84 22.69
C ALA A 9 11.56 2.50 21.56
N MET A 10 11.82 2.11 20.30
CA MET A 10 10.96 2.46 19.17
C MET A 10 9.70 1.61 19.26
N THR A 11 8.56 2.23 19.59
CA THR A 11 7.24 1.60 19.48
C THR A 11 6.80 1.67 18.04
N ALA A 12 6.77 0.54 17.35
CA ALA A 12 6.09 0.40 16.09
C ALA A 12 4.59 0.63 16.31
N ALA A 13 4.04 1.72 15.77
CA ALA A 13 2.61 1.97 15.74
C ALA A 13 1.99 1.02 14.72
N GLY A 14 1.51 -0.13 15.16
CA GLY A 14 0.71 -1.03 14.33
C GLY A 14 -0.73 -0.55 14.26
N CYS A 15 -1.40 -0.73 13.13
CA CYS A 15 -2.85 -0.56 12.97
C CYS A 15 -3.61 -1.42 14.00
N SER A 16 -3.85 -0.89 15.18
CA SER A 16 -4.55 -1.56 16.28
C SER A 16 -6.05 -1.22 16.23
N GLY A 17 -6.81 -1.90 15.39
CA GLY A 17 -8.24 -2.03 15.58
C GLY A 17 -8.50 -2.81 16.87
N GLY A 18 -9.14 -2.17 17.88
CA GLY A 18 -9.44 -2.75 19.19
C GLY A 18 -10.37 -3.97 19.08
N GLY A 19 -9.79 -5.15 19.03
CA GLY A 19 -10.44 -6.44 19.14
C GLY A 19 -9.56 -7.37 19.97
N THR A 20 -10.16 -8.20 20.82
CA THR A 20 -9.52 -9.23 21.64
C THR A 20 -8.42 -9.93 20.85
N ALA A 21 -7.21 -9.93 21.36
CA ALA A 21 -6.02 -10.53 20.74
C ALA A 21 -6.22 -12.04 20.53
N THR A 22 -6.76 -12.40 19.37
CA THR A 22 -6.65 -13.73 18.80
C THR A 22 -5.30 -13.76 18.09
N ALA A 23 -4.48 -14.79 18.34
CA ALA A 23 -3.20 -14.96 17.66
C ALA A 23 -3.41 -14.81 16.15
N PRO A 24 -2.51 -14.12 15.40
CA PRO A 24 -2.64 -13.98 13.97
C PRO A 24 -2.62 -15.37 13.33
N THR A 25 -3.79 -15.80 12.86
CA THR A 25 -3.89 -16.97 12.02
C THR A 25 -3.45 -16.52 10.64
N THR A 26 -2.29 -16.99 10.18
CA THR A 26 -1.86 -16.82 8.80
C THR A 26 -2.90 -17.49 7.91
N GLU A 27 -3.86 -16.73 7.44
CA GLU A 27 -4.88 -17.24 6.54
C GLU A 27 -4.25 -17.48 5.16
N ALA A 28 -4.45 -18.69 4.62
CA ALA A 28 -3.96 -19.01 3.29
C ALA A 28 -4.58 -18.05 2.25
N PRO A 29 -3.82 -17.64 1.20
CA PRO A 29 -4.34 -16.77 0.14
C PRO A 29 -5.65 -17.32 -0.42
N GLN A 30 -6.65 -16.47 -0.55
CA GLN A 30 -7.98 -16.83 -1.06
C GLN A 30 -8.11 -16.38 -2.54
N PRO A 31 -8.74 -17.22 -3.39
CA PRO A 31 -9.08 -16.81 -4.75
C PRO A 31 -9.96 -15.57 -4.77
N ALA A 32 -9.81 -14.77 -5.84
CA ALA A 32 -10.67 -13.60 -6.07
C ALA A 32 -12.17 -13.97 -6.04
N GLY A 33 -12.93 -13.26 -5.21
CA GLY A 33 -14.35 -13.47 -5.01
C GLY A 33 -15.25 -12.49 -5.78
N ALA A 34 -16.55 -12.64 -5.64
CA ALA A 34 -17.52 -11.68 -6.21
C ALA A 34 -17.49 -10.31 -5.52
N THR A 35 -17.01 -10.26 -4.29
CA THR A 35 -16.82 -9.04 -3.48
C THR A 35 -15.36 -8.91 -3.08
N PRO A 36 -14.87 -7.68 -2.81
CA PRO A 36 -13.51 -7.49 -2.37
C PRO A 36 -13.25 -8.20 -1.03
N SER A 37 -12.04 -8.74 -0.86
CA SER A 37 -11.61 -9.29 0.43
C SER A 37 -11.43 -8.18 1.47
N PRO A 38 -11.47 -8.49 2.78
CA PRO A 38 -11.20 -7.51 3.83
C PRO A 38 -9.89 -6.76 3.62
N ILE A 39 -8.82 -7.45 3.25
CA ILE A 39 -7.51 -6.86 2.96
C ILE A 39 -7.58 -5.84 1.81
N SER A 40 -8.32 -6.12 0.74
CA SER A 40 -8.48 -5.16 -0.35
C SER A 40 -9.27 -3.93 0.09
N VAL A 41 -10.24 -4.09 0.98
CA VAL A 41 -11.03 -2.98 1.52
C VAL A 41 -10.17 -2.04 2.38
N GLU A 42 -9.16 -2.57 3.06
CA GLU A 42 -8.26 -1.80 3.93
C GLU A 42 -7.59 -0.62 3.22
N VAL A 43 -7.25 -0.72 1.93
CA VAL A 43 -6.56 0.36 1.21
C VAL A 43 -7.38 1.66 1.11
N CYS A 44 -8.68 1.61 1.39
CA CYS A 44 -9.58 2.74 1.41
C CYS A 44 -10.28 2.90 2.77
N ALA A 45 -9.87 2.13 3.78
CA ALA A 45 -10.42 2.17 5.11
C ALA A 45 -9.94 3.41 5.87
N ARG A 46 -10.72 3.85 6.86
CA ARG A 46 -10.41 5.05 7.64
C ARG A 46 -9.07 4.97 8.33
N ASP A 47 -8.68 3.79 8.81
CA ASP A 47 -7.42 3.60 9.53
C ASP A 47 -6.24 3.75 8.57
N ALA A 48 -6.26 3.11 7.40
CA ALA A 48 -5.25 3.30 6.38
C ALA A 48 -5.14 4.76 5.90
N ILE A 49 -6.28 5.44 5.72
CA ILE A 49 -6.31 6.88 5.39
C ILE A 49 -5.60 7.69 6.46
N GLY A 50 -5.88 7.44 7.75
CA GLY A 50 -5.25 8.14 8.86
C GLY A 50 -3.75 7.93 8.96
N GLU A 51 -3.28 6.70 8.72
CA GLU A 51 -1.86 6.37 8.70
C GLU A 51 -1.13 7.02 7.51
N ILE A 52 -1.74 7.00 6.31
CA ILE A 52 -1.22 7.68 5.12
C ILE A 52 -1.15 9.20 5.34
N ASP A 53 -2.22 9.81 5.87
CA ASP A 53 -2.26 11.24 6.19
C ASP A 53 -1.13 11.62 7.17
N SER A 54 -0.93 10.78 8.19
CA SER A 54 0.15 10.97 9.17
C SER A 54 1.53 10.83 8.55
N ALA A 55 1.74 9.83 7.70
CA ALA A 55 3.02 9.56 7.06
C ALA A 55 3.42 10.65 6.06
N LEU A 56 2.43 11.23 5.37
CA LEU A 56 2.67 12.28 4.36
C LEU A 56 2.60 13.71 4.95
N GLY A 57 2.07 13.88 6.15
CA GLY A 57 1.81 15.20 6.75
C GLY A 57 0.74 16.01 6.01
N GLU A 58 -0.08 15.34 5.19
CA GLU A 58 -1.13 15.93 4.36
C GLU A 58 -2.44 15.17 4.53
N LYS A 59 -3.57 15.88 4.48
CA LYS A 59 -4.89 15.25 4.62
C LYS A 59 -5.56 15.02 3.28
N ALA A 60 -5.93 13.77 3.02
CA ALA A 60 -6.65 13.38 1.83
C ALA A 60 -8.17 13.52 1.98
N THR A 61 -8.84 13.82 0.85
CA THR A 61 -10.25 13.52 0.65
C THR A 61 -10.33 12.25 -0.20
N VAL A 62 -10.87 11.17 0.38
CA VAL A 62 -10.91 9.88 -0.33
C VAL A 62 -12.27 9.67 -1.00
N SER A 63 -12.23 9.29 -2.29
CA SER A 63 -13.43 9.01 -3.08
C SER A 63 -14.14 7.74 -2.60
N THR A 64 -15.44 7.61 -2.92
CA THR A 64 -16.14 6.33 -2.76
C THR A 64 -15.41 5.24 -3.52
N PRO A 65 -15.05 4.12 -2.86
CA PRO A 65 -14.34 3.04 -3.52
C PRO A 65 -15.15 2.38 -4.64
N THR A 66 -14.45 1.81 -5.60
CA THR A 66 -15.03 1.02 -6.69
C THR A 66 -14.55 -0.42 -6.63
N TRP A 67 -15.40 -1.37 -7.07
CA TRP A 67 -15.04 -2.77 -7.27
C TRP A 67 -15.42 -3.18 -8.69
N VAL A 68 -14.44 -3.33 -9.55
CA VAL A 68 -14.64 -3.70 -10.95
C VAL A 68 -13.54 -4.68 -11.36
N ASP A 69 -13.92 -5.78 -12.00
CA ASP A 69 -12.99 -6.80 -12.48
C ASP A 69 -12.00 -7.26 -11.39
N HIS A 70 -12.48 -7.54 -10.20
CA HIS A 70 -11.66 -7.90 -9.04
C HIS A 70 -10.59 -6.88 -8.67
N ARG A 71 -10.80 -5.61 -8.99
CA ARG A 71 -9.95 -4.50 -8.61
C ARG A 71 -10.74 -3.55 -7.70
N TYR A 72 -10.28 -3.44 -6.45
CA TYR A 72 -10.78 -2.47 -5.49
C TYR A 72 -9.90 -1.23 -5.55
N ALA A 73 -10.49 -0.06 -5.66
CA ALA A 73 -9.74 1.18 -5.86
C ALA A 73 -10.44 2.38 -5.23
N CYS A 74 -9.64 3.31 -4.71
CA CYS A 74 -10.08 4.65 -4.33
C CYS A 74 -9.02 5.69 -4.68
N ARG A 75 -9.46 6.93 -4.80
CA ARG A 75 -8.61 8.08 -5.08
C ARG A 75 -8.44 8.92 -3.82
N TYR A 76 -7.22 9.22 -3.49
CA TYR A 76 -6.79 10.15 -2.46
C TYR A 76 -6.57 11.52 -3.11
N GLY A 77 -7.48 12.45 -2.88
CA GLY A 77 -7.41 13.82 -3.40
C GLY A 77 -6.79 14.77 -2.39
N TYR A 78 -5.84 15.55 -2.82
CA TYR A 78 -5.16 16.60 -2.06
C TYR A 78 -5.36 17.96 -2.74
N ALA A 79 -4.92 19.05 -2.11
CA ALA A 79 -5.03 20.40 -2.69
C ALA A 79 -4.30 20.50 -4.03
N ASP A 80 -3.12 19.90 -4.14
CA ASP A 80 -2.20 20.06 -5.28
C ASP A 80 -2.09 18.81 -6.16
N GLY A 81 -2.99 17.84 -6.02
CA GLY A 81 -2.94 16.63 -6.84
C GLY A 81 -3.74 15.46 -6.28
N SER A 82 -3.51 14.29 -6.83
CA SER A 82 -4.16 13.07 -6.34
C SER A 82 -3.31 11.84 -6.61
N MET A 83 -3.51 10.80 -5.82
CA MET A 83 -3.03 9.46 -6.13
C MET A 83 -4.20 8.46 -6.12
N GLU A 84 -4.05 7.37 -6.81
CA GLU A 84 -4.97 6.25 -6.73
C GLU A 84 -4.29 5.07 -6.03
N VAL A 85 -5.01 4.46 -5.09
CA VAL A 85 -4.57 3.22 -4.45
C VAL A 85 -5.54 2.13 -4.83
N SER A 86 -5.03 1.02 -5.34
CA SER A 86 -5.86 -0.08 -5.77
C SER A 86 -5.23 -1.45 -5.53
N VAL A 87 -6.08 -2.44 -5.28
CA VAL A 87 -5.70 -3.85 -5.14
C VAL A 87 -6.45 -4.67 -6.17
N LYS A 88 -5.72 -5.36 -7.02
CA LYS A 88 -6.22 -6.41 -7.92
C LYS A 88 -6.12 -7.75 -7.22
N GLU A 89 -7.23 -8.45 -7.08
CA GLU A 89 -7.27 -9.82 -6.58
C GLU A 89 -7.19 -10.83 -7.73
N LEU A 90 -6.42 -11.88 -7.53
CA LEU A 90 -6.19 -12.96 -8.47
C LEU A 90 -6.59 -14.30 -7.80
N SER A 91 -6.66 -15.36 -8.58
CA SER A 91 -7.13 -16.66 -8.07
C SER A 91 -6.02 -17.70 -7.94
N SER A 92 -4.78 -17.33 -8.30
CA SER A 92 -3.63 -18.22 -8.16
C SER A 92 -2.31 -17.43 -8.19
N TRP A 93 -1.27 -18.08 -7.70
CA TRP A 93 0.10 -17.56 -7.79
C TRP A 93 0.56 -17.32 -9.24
N ALA A 94 0.17 -18.21 -10.16
CA ALA A 94 0.53 -18.08 -11.57
C ALA A 94 -0.09 -16.82 -12.20
N GLU A 95 -1.38 -16.59 -11.94
CA GLU A 95 -2.08 -15.38 -12.40
C GLU A 95 -1.47 -14.12 -11.78
N THR A 96 -1.19 -14.14 -10.47
CA THR A 96 -0.58 -13.00 -9.77
C THR A 96 0.76 -12.61 -10.40
N LYS A 97 1.62 -13.58 -10.67
CA LYS A 97 2.91 -13.34 -11.34
C LYS A 97 2.73 -12.82 -12.76
N ALA A 98 1.80 -13.41 -13.53
CA ALA A 98 1.52 -12.98 -14.89
C ALA A 98 1.01 -11.54 -14.92
N TYR A 99 0.03 -11.22 -14.06
CA TYR A 99 -0.50 -9.86 -13.94
C TYR A 99 0.57 -8.86 -13.48
N PHE A 100 1.33 -9.17 -12.44
CA PHE A 100 2.43 -8.33 -11.94
C PHE A 100 3.47 -8.02 -13.04
N ASN A 101 3.86 -9.03 -13.82
CA ASN A 101 4.81 -8.84 -14.91
C ASN A 101 4.20 -8.00 -16.05
N ALA A 102 2.92 -8.21 -16.37
CA ALA A 102 2.21 -7.41 -17.37
C ALA A 102 2.12 -5.93 -16.95
N GLN A 103 1.88 -5.64 -15.65
CA GLN A 103 1.94 -4.29 -15.12
C GLN A 103 3.33 -3.66 -15.31
N GLY A 104 4.40 -4.44 -15.12
CA GLY A 104 5.78 -3.96 -15.34
C GLY A 104 6.03 -3.52 -16.78
N VAL A 105 5.44 -4.21 -17.75
CA VAL A 105 5.52 -3.83 -19.17
C VAL A 105 4.64 -2.60 -19.46
N ALA A 106 3.39 -2.63 -18.98
CA ALA A 106 2.40 -1.59 -19.28
C ALA A 106 2.75 -0.22 -18.67
N LEU A 107 3.28 -0.22 -17.42
CA LEU A 107 3.58 0.99 -16.66
C LEU A 107 5.06 1.42 -16.74
N GLY A 108 5.89 0.69 -17.45
CA GLY A 108 7.31 1.04 -17.62
C GLY A 108 8.11 0.84 -16.32
N ARG A 109 8.31 -0.43 -15.92
CA ARG A 109 9.15 -0.79 -14.76
C ARG A 109 10.56 -0.26 -14.93
N THR A 110 11.04 0.53 -13.95
CA THR A 110 12.38 1.14 -13.97
C THR A 110 13.34 0.51 -12.98
N ARG A 111 12.86 0.12 -11.79
CA ARG A 111 13.70 -0.51 -10.77
C ARG A 111 12.88 -1.47 -9.89
N ASP A 112 13.56 -2.46 -9.35
CA ASP A 112 13.00 -3.35 -8.34
C ASP A 112 13.13 -2.73 -6.96
N LEU A 113 12.13 -2.95 -6.13
CA LEU A 113 12.10 -2.56 -4.74
C LEU A 113 12.20 -3.81 -3.87
N SER A 114 13.14 -3.81 -2.91
CA SER A 114 13.26 -4.86 -1.91
C SER A 114 12.53 -4.50 -0.63
N GLY A 115 12.08 -5.50 0.12
CA GLY A 115 11.42 -5.30 1.42
C GLY A 115 9.92 -4.99 1.33
N LEU A 116 9.34 -4.87 0.14
CA LEU A 116 7.91 -4.67 -0.05
C LEU A 116 7.25 -5.94 -0.59
N GLY A 117 6.42 -6.58 0.22
CA GLY A 117 5.70 -7.80 -0.11
C GLY A 117 6.59 -8.93 -0.65
N GLN A 118 6.02 -9.75 -1.53
CA GLN A 118 6.73 -10.88 -2.18
C GLN A 118 7.39 -10.48 -3.51
N GLY A 119 7.38 -9.19 -3.83
CA GLY A 119 8.05 -8.55 -4.96
C GLY A 119 7.39 -7.23 -5.31
N ALA A 120 8.22 -6.23 -5.58
CA ALA A 120 7.76 -4.89 -5.92
C ALA A 120 8.66 -4.23 -6.95
N PHE A 121 8.13 -3.26 -7.67
CA PHE A 121 8.89 -2.41 -8.57
C PHE A 121 8.30 -0.99 -8.61
N GLN A 122 9.15 -0.06 -9.03
CA GLN A 122 8.74 1.31 -9.33
C GLN A 122 8.67 1.52 -10.84
N THR A 123 7.73 2.34 -11.26
CA THR A 123 7.47 2.71 -12.64
C THR A 123 8.20 3.98 -13.05
N SER A 124 8.15 4.34 -14.33
CA SER A 124 8.81 5.54 -14.86
C SER A 124 8.21 6.85 -14.34
N ASP A 125 6.94 6.85 -13.94
CA ASP A 125 6.22 8.00 -13.36
C ASP A 125 6.29 8.06 -11.82
N GLY A 126 7.02 7.11 -11.21
CA GLY A 126 7.21 7.03 -9.76
C GLY A 126 6.21 6.14 -9.03
N SER A 127 5.17 5.66 -9.70
CA SER A 127 4.18 4.75 -9.08
C SER A 127 4.83 3.44 -8.61
N VAL A 128 4.19 2.76 -7.66
CA VAL A 128 4.71 1.52 -7.07
C VAL A 128 3.73 0.38 -7.24
N VAL A 129 4.23 -0.75 -7.70
CA VAL A 129 3.46 -2.00 -7.84
C VAL A 129 4.05 -3.05 -6.91
N VAL A 130 3.22 -3.64 -6.06
CA VAL A 130 3.62 -4.70 -5.12
C VAL A 130 2.74 -5.93 -5.33
N ARG A 131 3.33 -7.11 -5.31
CA ARG A 131 2.58 -8.37 -5.25
C ARG A 131 2.72 -9.02 -3.88
N LYS A 132 1.60 -9.49 -3.32
CA LYS A 132 1.52 -10.25 -2.06
C LYS A 132 0.23 -11.06 -2.04
N ASP A 133 0.29 -12.32 -1.61
CA ASP A 133 -0.87 -13.18 -1.30
C ASP A 133 -1.98 -13.22 -2.35
N TRP A 134 -1.61 -13.49 -3.60
CA TRP A 134 -2.47 -13.50 -4.77
C TRP A 134 -3.13 -12.15 -5.08
N LYS A 135 -2.53 -11.08 -4.60
CA LYS A 135 -2.98 -9.71 -4.83
C LYS A 135 -1.85 -8.87 -5.43
N VAL A 136 -2.24 -7.85 -6.15
CA VAL A 136 -1.32 -6.83 -6.66
C VAL A 136 -1.84 -5.46 -6.26
N LEU A 137 -1.09 -4.80 -5.37
CA LEU A 137 -1.28 -3.40 -4.98
C LEU A 137 -0.64 -2.50 -6.04
N LEU A 138 -1.34 -1.46 -6.45
CA LEU A 138 -0.81 -0.33 -7.21
C LEU A 138 -1.05 0.95 -6.41
N VAL A 139 0.02 1.69 -6.15
CA VAL A 139 -0.01 3.07 -5.69
C VAL A 139 0.37 3.93 -6.88
N ASP A 140 -0.63 4.50 -7.55
CA ASP A 140 -0.45 5.39 -8.70
C ASP A 140 -0.28 6.83 -8.22
N SER A 141 0.95 7.31 -8.20
CA SER A 141 1.33 8.66 -7.80
C SER A 141 1.49 9.63 -8.97
N SER A 142 1.15 9.22 -10.18
CA SER A 142 1.32 10.05 -11.40
C SER A 142 0.54 11.37 -11.37
N GLY A 143 -0.53 11.44 -10.57
CA GLY A 143 -1.32 12.66 -10.37
C GLY A 143 -0.83 13.58 -9.25
N LEU A 144 0.30 13.26 -8.58
CA LEU A 144 0.92 14.13 -7.59
C LEU A 144 1.99 15.03 -8.23
N PRO A 145 2.27 16.21 -7.65
CA PRO A 145 3.41 17.02 -8.07
C PRO A 145 4.73 16.28 -7.79
N ALA A 146 5.81 16.67 -8.47
CA ALA A 146 7.12 16.02 -8.36
C ALA A 146 7.69 16.02 -6.92
N GLN A 147 7.27 16.97 -6.09
CA GLN A 147 7.55 17.03 -4.66
C GLN A 147 6.23 17.16 -3.91
N PHE A 148 6.00 16.30 -2.92
CA PHE A 148 4.74 16.24 -2.18
C PHE A 148 4.97 15.85 -0.72
N GLY A 149 4.03 16.25 0.15
CA GLY A 149 4.03 15.93 1.58
C GLY A 149 4.79 16.94 2.46
N VAL A 150 4.78 16.70 3.76
CA VAL A 150 5.45 17.54 4.77
C VAL A 150 6.31 16.66 5.69
N PRO A 151 7.65 16.70 5.59
CA PRO A 151 8.44 17.49 4.62
C PRO A 151 8.29 17.00 3.17
N PRO A 152 8.51 17.84 2.16
CA PRO A 152 8.38 17.44 0.75
C PRO A 152 9.37 16.35 0.38
N THR A 153 8.87 15.29 -0.29
CA THR A 153 9.66 14.21 -0.87
C THR A 153 9.24 13.97 -2.33
N SER A 154 10.00 13.17 -3.08
CA SER A 154 9.60 12.85 -4.44
C SER A 154 8.28 12.08 -4.48
N SER A 155 7.46 12.28 -5.52
CA SER A 155 6.21 11.50 -5.70
C SER A 155 6.46 9.98 -5.71
N GLY A 156 7.64 9.57 -6.17
CA GLY A 156 8.05 8.18 -6.13
C GLY A 156 8.36 7.66 -4.72
N ASP A 157 8.94 8.48 -3.85
CA ASP A 157 9.16 8.10 -2.44
C ASP A 157 7.84 8.13 -1.67
N VAL A 158 6.93 9.04 -2.01
CA VAL A 158 5.54 9.05 -1.50
C VAL A 158 4.87 7.71 -1.81
N ALA A 159 4.95 7.23 -3.06
CA ALA A 159 4.34 5.96 -3.45
C ALA A 159 4.94 4.76 -2.68
N VAL A 160 6.25 4.78 -2.42
CA VAL A 160 6.93 3.76 -1.58
C VAL A 160 6.41 3.83 -0.14
N THR A 161 6.33 5.02 0.45
CA THR A 161 5.82 5.23 1.81
C THR A 161 4.38 4.73 1.95
N VAL A 162 3.51 5.07 1.00
CA VAL A 162 2.12 4.62 1.00
C VAL A 162 2.01 3.10 0.85
N ALA A 163 2.81 2.50 -0.04
CA ALA A 163 2.84 1.05 -0.19
C ALA A 163 3.28 0.36 1.11
N ASP A 164 4.27 0.91 1.82
CA ASP A 164 4.75 0.37 3.10
C ASP A 164 3.67 0.47 4.19
N VAL A 165 3.01 1.61 4.32
CA VAL A 165 1.86 1.81 5.24
C VAL A 165 0.77 0.78 4.97
N ILE A 166 0.34 0.62 3.72
CA ILE A 166 -0.69 -0.35 3.35
C ILE A 166 -0.26 -1.78 3.70
N LEU A 167 0.98 -2.16 3.40
CA LEU A 167 1.49 -3.50 3.69
C LEU A 167 1.62 -3.75 5.20
N GLY A 168 1.87 -2.74 6.01
CA GLY A 168 1.86 -2.81 7.47
C GLY A 168 0.46 -3.10 8.04
N CYS A 169 -0.59 -2.59 7.40
CA CYS A 169 -1.99 -2.92 7.71
C CYS A 169 -2.41 -4.28 7.13
N TRP A 170 -1.68 -4.81 6.16
CA TRP A 170 -1.95 -6.06 5.48
C TRP A 170 -1.44 -7.24 6.32
N ALA A 171 -2.09 -7.45 7.46
CA ALA A 171 -1.68 -8.42 8.46
C ALA A 171 -1.63 -9.85 7.90
N GLY A 172 -0.63 -10.63 8.34
CA GLY A 172 -0.55 -12.04 8.06
C GLY A 172 0.81 -12.58 7.64
N ASP A 173 1.90 -11.85 7.88
CA ASP A 173 3.28 -12.39 7.74
C ASP A 173 3.94 -12.54 9.09
#